data_c6128008478f2195662ed4b180c2bfaf
#
_entry.id   c6128008478f2195662ed4b180c2bfaf
#
_cell.length_a   1.000
_cell.length_b   1.000
_cell.length_c   1.000
_cell.angle_alpha   90.00
_cell.angle_beta   90.00
_cell.angle_gamma   90.00
#
_symmetry.space_group_name_H-M   'P 1'
#
loop_
_entity.id
_entity.type
_entity.pdbx_description
1 polymer ?
#
loop_
_entity_poly.entity_id
_entity_poly.type
_entity_poly.pdbx_seq_one_letter_code
_entity_poly.pdbx_strand_id
1 'polypeptide(L)'
;MNEGPNNGTDTYDYHLKTYGKDLVYDDFIRNFTASAWDPKEWVDLFADAGANYFVQVSKHHDGYTLFDLPENVTKRTSVALSPHRNLVKELFDASKKYQPHLHRAVYYSLPEWFHPDYKKYGFSIWPGGNATNPFINESLPYTGYVPLTDYVTDKIVPEMDTLAEMGTEIMWCDIGGPNRTTEFASAWFNKAAEQNRQVVMNARCGLPGDFDTPEYARYNGVQVRKWESNLGMDPFSYGYNRATPLASYLNASSIVTSLIDIISKNGNFLLDVGPTANGTIVDIEQQHLRQAGLWIKSHAEAIFNTTYWFVTPEEGENIRFTISPDAFYIHSLVKPSSTLTLSSPIPWVDGDSVTVVGGKMHGTVVPVHRLNNGSIALIVSKEVSAGDQYAWVFKIPY
;
A
#
# COMPACT_ATOMS: atom_id res chain seq x y z
N MET A 1 -1.13 0.94 19.79
CA MET A 1 -0.39 0.48 20.94
C MET A 1 -0.86 1.13 22.24
N ASN A 2 -2.13 1.19 22.39
CA ASN A 2 -2.81 1.47 23.65
C ASN A 2 -3.82 0.37 23.89
N GLU A 3 -3.37 -0.85 23.78
CA GLU A 3 -4.05 -1.90 24.50
C GLU A 3 -3.93 -1.50 25.95
N GLY A 4 -5.07 -1.16 26.56
CA GLY A 4 -5.13 -0.81 27.98
C GLY A 4 -4.39 -1.83 28.82
N PRO A 5 -4.39 -1.74 30.17
CA PRO A 5 -3.57 -2.55 31.03
C PRO A 5 -3.94 -4.05 30.91
N ASN A 6 -3.61 -4.62 29.77
CA ASN A 6 -3.55 -6.06 29.59
C ASN A 6 -2.20 -6.49 30.17
N ASN A 7 -2.18 -6.64 31.50
CA ASN A 7 -1.09 -7.29 32.19
C ASN A 7 -0.73 -8.56 31.42
N GLY A 8 0.47 -8.62 30.84
CA GLY A 8 0.97 -9.77 30.13
C GLY A 8 0.91 -9.69 28.61
N THR A 9 0.76 -8.52 27.96
CA THR A 9 1.12 -8.36 26.56
C THR A 9 2.63 -8.12 26.44
N ASP A 10 3.27 -8.71 25.43
CA ASP A 10 4.70 -8.52 25.17
C ASP A 10 5.07 -7.04 25.05
N THR A 11 4.20 -6.21 24.47
CA THR A 11 4.40 -4.76 24.32
C THR A 11 4.37 -4.03 25.66
N TYR A 12 3.43 -4.35 26.55
CA TYR A 12 3.33 -3.75 27.89
C TYR A 12 4.57 -4.07 28.73
N ASP A 13 4.94 -5.35 28.78
CA ASP A 13 6.09 -5.82 29.55
C ASP A 13 7.41 -5.29 28.98
N TYR A 14 7.53 -5.23 27.66
CA TYR A 14 8.68 -4.63 27.00
C TYR A 14 8.81 -3.15 27.32
N HIS A 15 7.71 -2.39 27.27
CA HIS A 15 7.71 -0.96 27.61
C HIS A 15 8.16 -0.74 29.05
N LEU A 16 7.52 -1.44 30.00
CA LEU A 16 7.85 -1.31 31.42
C LEU A 16 9.31 -1.65 31.72
N LYS A 17 9.81 -2.73 31.13
CA LYS A 17 11.20 -3.19 31.31
C LYS A 17 12.22 -2.25 30.67
N THR A 18 11.90 -1.66 29.50
CA THR A 18 12.86 -0.90 28.69
C THR A 18 12.87 0.59 29.03
N TYR A 19 11.69 1.16 29.29
CA TYR A 19 11.50 2.60 29.45
C TYR A 19 10.99 3.00 30.85
N GLY A 20 10.54 2.03 31.65
CA GLY A 20 9.95 2.29 32.94
C GLY A 20 8.49 2.75 32.86
N LYS A 21 7.92 3.13 34.01
CA LYS A 21 6.51 3.50 34.13
C LYS A 21 6.20 4.97 33.79
N ASP A 22 7.22 5.81 33.81
CA ASP A 22 7.05 7.27 33.73
C ASP A 22 7.15 7.78 32.26
N LEU A 23 7.84 7.05 31.36
CA LEU A 23 7.92 7.42 29.96
C LEU A 23 6.61 7.04 29.27
N VAL A 24 6.01 7.98 28.54
CA VAL A 24 4.73 7.82 27.85
C VAL A 24 4.91 7.89 26.33
N TYR A 25 3.86 7.50 25.59
CA TYR A 25 3.90 7.45 24.12
C TYR A 25 4.35 8.78 23.49
N ASP A 26 3.82 9.90 23.97
CA ASP A 26 4.13 11.22 23.41
C ASP A 26 5.59 11.65 23.65
N ASP A 27 6.29 11.05 24.62
CA ASP A 27 7.73 11.30 24.81
C ASP A 27 8.59 10.82 23.64
N PHE A 28 8.07 9.89 22.83
CA PHE A 28 8.76 9.45 21.61
C PHE A 28 8.72 10.47 20.48
N ILE A 29 7.83 11.46 20.50
CA ILE A 29 7.73 12.49 19.45
C ILE A 29 9.10 13.15 19.23
N ARG A 30 9.82 13.48 20.29
CA ARG A 30 11.18 14.08 20.18
C ARG A 30 12.23 13.17 19.55
N ASN A 31 11.96 11.85 19.50
CA ASN A 31 12.86 10.88 18.89
C ASN A 31 12.57 10.67 17.40
N PHE A 32 11.44 11.16 16.92
CA PHE A 32 11.11 11.18 15.51
C PHE A 32 11.83 12.37 14.86
N THR A 33 13.03 12.14 14.35
CA THR A 33 13.92 13.22 13.91
C THR A 33 13.90 13.47 12.41
N ALA A 34 13.52 12.47 11.61
CA ALA A 34 13.61 12.49 10.14
C ALA A 34 14.95 13.07 9.63
N SER A 35 16.04 12.87 10.39
CA SER A 35 17.35 13.52 10.15
C SER A 35 18.08 12.97 8.92
N ALA A 36 17.73 11.76 8.48
CA ALA A 36 18.25 11.13 7.28
C ALA A 36 17.17 11.00 6.19
N TRP A 37 16.02 11.65 6.35
CA TRP A 37 14.96 11.57 5.36
C TRP A 37 15.21 12.50 4.18
N ASP A 38 15.33 11.91 3.00
CA ASP A 38 15.40 12.59 1.71
C ASP A 38 14.18 12.19 0.85
N PRO A 39 13.23 13.11 0.61
CA PRO A 39 12.03 12.81 -0.16
C PRO A 39 12.32 12.45 -1.62
N LYS A 40 13.45 12.91 -2.19
CA LYS A 40 13.87 12.52 -3.54
C LYS A 40 14.28 11.05 -3.59
N GLU A 41 15.10 10.61 -2.63
CA GLU A 41 15.53 9.20 -2.56
C GLU A 41 14.32 8.25 -2.39
N TRP A 42 13.30 8.68 -1.65
CA TRP A 42 12.09 7.89 -1.47
C TRP A 42 11.28 7.76 -2.78
N VAL A 43 11.01 8.86 -3.47
CA VAL A 43 10.25 8.77 -4.74
C VAL A 43 11.03 8.05 -5.83
N ASP A 44 12.36 8.16 -5.84
CA ASP A 44 13.21 7.40 -6.75
C ASP A 44 13.15 5.89 -6.43
N LEU A 45 13.14 5.51 -5.15
CA LEU A 45 12.96 4.12 -4.74
C LEU A 45 11.59 3.57 -5.18
N PHE A 46 10.50 4.36 -5.04
CA PHE A 46 9.18 3.95 -5.49
C PHE A 46 9.13 3.75 -7.01
N ALA A 47 9.74 4.64 -7.77
CA ALA A 47 9.87 4.50 -9.22
C ALA A 47 10.77 3.30 -9.60
N ASP A 48 11.86 3.06 -8.85
CA ASP A 48 12.72 1.90 -9.02
C ASP A 48 11.98 0.59 -8.75
N ALA A 49 11.10 0.58 -7.77
CA ALA A 49 10.23 -0.55 -7.46
C ALA A 49 9.16 -0.83 -8.53
N GLY A 50 9.00 0.07 -9.52
CA GLY A 50 7.99 -0.04 -10.57
C GLY A 50 6.58 0.33 -10.10
N ALA A 51 6.46 1.11 -9.02
CA ALA A 51 5.18 1.60 -8.53
C ALA A 51 4.59 2.65 -9.48
N ASN A 52 3.26 2.72 -9.57
CA ASN A 52 2.52 3.77 -10.24
C ASN A 52 1.92 4.79 -9.26
N TYR A 53 1.84 4.44 -7.99
CA TYR A 53 1.39 5.32 -6.93
C TYR A 53 2.08 4.97 -5.61
N PHE A 54 2.05 5.90 -4.67
CA PHE A 54 2.44 5.66 -3.28
C PHE A 54 1.38 6.22 -2.32
N VAL A 55 1.28 5.63 -1.15
CA VAL A 55 0.37 6.05 -0.08
C VAL A 55 1.21 6.43 1.13
N GLN A 56 1.29 7.73 1.43
CA GLN A 56 1.99 8.21 2.61
C GLN A 56 1.05 8.26 3.80
N VAL A 57 1.44 7.68 4.93
CA VAL A 57 0.73 7.90 6.20
C VAL A 57 0.80 9.39 6.53
N SER A 58 -0.35 10.06 6.51
CA SER A 58 -0.46 11.48 6.83
C SER A 58 -0.83 11.72 8.30
N LYS A 59 -1.72 10.91 8.83
CA LYS A 59 -2.09 10.82 10.26
C LYS A 59 -2.50 9.40 10.57
N HIS A 60 -1.95 8.82 11.63
CA HIS A 60 -2.40 7.54 12.16
C HIS A 60 -3.31 7.72 13.38
N HIS A 61 -3.67 6.64 14.06
CA HIS A 61 -4.62 6.62 15.19
C HIS A 61 -4.18 7.42 16.41
N ASP A 62 -2.92 7.79 16.50
CA ASP A 62 -2.35 8.62 17.56
C ASP A 62 -2.64 10.13 17.38
N GLY A 63 -3.21 10.51 16.24
CA GLY A 63 -3.58 11.90 15.93
C GLY A 63 -2.41 12.80 15.55
N TYR A 64 -1.19 12.24 15.39
CA TYR A 64 -0.02 13.00 14.99
C TYR A 64 -0.01 13.20 13.48
N THR A 65 -0.13 14.45 13.02
CA THR A 65 -0.15 14.75 11.58
C THR A 65 1.26 15.00 11.04
N LEU A 66 1.57 14.40 9.89
CA LEU A 66 2.85 14.59 9.18
C LEU A 66 2.80 15.77 8.21
N PHE A 67 1.82 16.66 8.38
CA PHE A 67 1.61 17.87 7.59
C PHE A 67 1.20 19.04 8.48
N ASP A 68 1.30 20.24 7.93
CA ASP A 68 0.99 21.49 8.63
C ASP A 68 -0.52 21.75 8.63
N LEU A 69 -0.99 22.35 9.72
CA LEU A 69 -2.36 22.77 9.93
C LEU A 69 -2.42 24.12 10.64
N PRO A 70 -3.51 24.90 10.48
CA PRO A 70 -3.70 26.11 11.26
C PRO A 70 -3.67 25.83 12.78
N GLU A 71 -3.04 26.72 13.54
CA GLU A 71 -2.87 26.54 14.99
C GLU A 71 -4.18 26.46 15.79
N ASN A 72 -5.28 26.91 15.22
CA ASN A 72 -6.62 26.77 15.80
C ASN A 72 -7.27 25.40 15.53
N VAL A 73 -6.67 24.57 14.71
CA VAL A 73 -7.10 23.18 14.45
C VAL A 73 -6.37 22.24 15.37
N THR A 74 -5.04 22.26 15.37
CA THR A 74 -4.20 21.43 16.23
C THR A 74 -2.76 21.95 16.23
N LYS A 75 -2.04 21.69 17.33
CA LYS A 75 -0.58 21.84 17.41
C LYS A 75 0.14 20.47 17.46
N ARG A 76 -0.60 19.37 17.28
CA ARG A 76 -0.04 18.01 17.24
C ARG A 76 0.39 17.67 15.80
N THR A 77 1.33 18.44 15.27
CA THR A 77 1.82 18.30 13.89
C THR A 77 3.33 18.12 13.86
N SER A 78 3.84 17.50 12.81
CA SER A 78 5.28 17.35 12.56
C SER A 78 5.99 18.69 12.27
N VAL A 79 5.23 19.75 12.06
CA VAL A 79 5.75 21.12 11.88
C VAL A 79 5.88 21.83 13.23
N ALA A 80 4.86 21.78 14.08
CA ALA A 80 4.89 22.39 15.41
C ALA A 80 5.79 21.62 16.39
N LEU A 81 5.84 20.31 16.24
CA LEU A 81 6.64 19.38 17.05
C LEU A 81 7.81 18.83 16.21
N SER A 82 8.56 17.82 16.77
CA SER A 82 9.62 17.16 16.00
C SER A 82 9.03 16.43 14.78
N PRO A 83 9.65 16.44 13.59
CA PRO A 83 10.97 17.00 13.26
C PRO A 83 10.96 18.44 12.74
N HIS A 84 9.87 19.19 12.93
CA HIS A 84 9.67 20.55 12.41
C HIS A 84 9.68 20.64 10.88
N ARG A 85 9.04 19.66 10.24
CA ARG A 85 8.96 19.50 8.77
C ARG A 85 7.55 19.11 8.34
N ASN A 86 7.12 19.60 7.16
CA ASN A 86 5.89 19.16 6.51
C ASN A 86 6.20 17.98 5.57
N LEU A 87 6.24 16.77 6.14
CA LEU A 87 6.71 15.58 5.43
C LEU A 87 5.82 15.19 4.26
N VAL A 88 4.49 15.36 4.37
CA VAL A 88 3.57 15.08 3.25
C VAL A 88 3.83 16.03 2.09
N LYS A 89 3.91 17.33 2.38
CA LYS A 89 4.18 18.34 1.34
C LYS A 89 5.52 18.12 0.66
N GLU A 90 6.57 17.85 1.42
CA GLU A 90 7.92 17.64 0.90
C GLU A 90 7.98 16.41 -0.03
N LEU A 91 7.33 15.30 0.35
CA LEU A 91 7.27 14.10 -0.49
C LEU A 91 6.46 14.34 -1.77
N PHE A 92 5.32 15.01 -1.65
CA PHE A 92 4.48 15.35 -2.82
C PHE A 92 5.21 16.29 -3.79
N ASP A 93 5.91 17.29 -3.28
CA ASP A 93 6.70 18.21 -4.10
C ASP A 93 7.88 17.50 -4.79
N ALA A 94 8.54 16.59 -4.07
CA ALA A 94 9.58 15.74 -4.65
C ALA A 94 9.02 14.82 -5.75
N SER A 95 7.86 14.19 -5.53
CA SER A 95 7.18 13.38 -6.54
C SER A 95 6.87 14.20 -7.79
N LYS A 96 6.23 15.35 -7.64
CA LYS A 96 5.90 16.25 -8.77
C LYS A 96 7.14 16.65 -9.57
N LYS A 97 8.27 16.85 -8.89
CA LYS A 97 9.50 17.32 -9.50
C LYS A 97 10.33 16.24 -10.16
N TYR A 98 10.47 15.09 -9.50
CA TYR A 98 11.43 14.06 -9.90
C TYR A 98 10.78 12.83 -10.52
N GLN A 99 9.56 12.47 -10.06
CA GLN A 99 8.82 11.29 -10.51
C GLN A 99 7.34 11.65 -10.77
N PRO A 100 7.05 12.54 -11.74
CA PRO A 100 5.71 13.10 -11.94
C PRO A 100 4.65 12.07 -12.36
N HIS A 101 5.07 10.89 -12.81
CA HIS A 101 4.18 9.79 -13.16
C HIS A 101 3.59 9.07 -11.94
N LEU A 102 4.18 9.21 -10.76
CA LEU A 102 3.67 8.62 -9.54
C LEU A 102 2.46 9.37 -9.03
N HIS A 103 1.34 8.68 -8.89
CA HIS A 103 0.16 9.23 -8.23
C HIS A 103 0.38 9.33 -6.72
N ARG A 104 -0.08 10.42 -6.15
CA ARG A 104 0.13 10.81 -4.75
C ARG A 104 -1.09 10.48 -3.91
N ALA A 105 -0.92 9.59 -2.97
CA ALA A 105 -1.96 9.19 -2.06
C ALA A 105 -1.57 9.44 -0.60
N VAL A 106 -2.59 9.55 0.25
CA VAL A 106 -2.42 9.60 1.69
C VAL A 106 -3.26 8.53 2.37
N TYR A 107 -2.68 7.86 3.37
CA TYR A 107 -3.42 7.17 4.40
C TYR A 107 -3.84 8.20 5.46
N TYR A 108 -5.08 8.15 5.88
CA TYR A 108 -5.63 9.06 6.85
C TYR A 108 -6.59 8.33 7.81
N SER A 109 -6.21 8.22 9.09
CA SER A 109 -7.11 7.72 10.13
C SER A 109 -8.16 8.75 10.47
N LEU A 110 -9.45 8.42 10.30
CA LEU A 110 -10.55 9.32 10.66
C LEU A 110 -10.58 9.58 12.18
N PRO A 111 -10.64 8.55 13.06
CA PRO A 111 -10.60 8.78 14.51
C PRO A 111 -9.16 8.84 15.04
N GLU A 112 -9.06 9.29 16.25
CA GLU A 112 -7.88 9.15 17.10
C GLU A 112 -8.22 8.26 18.30
N TRP A 113 -7.23 7.54 18.83
CA TRP A 113 -7.43 6.79 20.06
C TRP A 113 -7.85 7.70 21.22
N PHE A 114 -7.16 8.84 21.37
CA PHE A 114 -7.36 9.77 22.49
C PHE A 114 -7.29 11.20 21.99
N HIS A 115 -8.39 11.91 22.06
CA HIS A 115 -8.48 13.35 21.92
C HIS A 115 -9.58 13.86 22.85
N PRO A 116 -9.34 14.89 23.68
CA PRO A 116 -10.32 15.35 24.66
C PRO A 116 -11.71 15.59 24.07
N ASP A 117 -11.79 16.28 22.93
CA ASP A 117 -13.06 16.65 22.29
C ASP A 117 -13.67 15.53 21.45
N TYR A 118 -12.99 14.42 21.25
CA TYR A 118 -13.52 13.23 20.57
C TYR A 118 -14.36 12.33 21.50
N LYS A 119 -14.31 12.54 22.83
CA LYS A 119 -14.98 11.68 23.81
C LYS A 119 -16.46 11.45 23.51
N LYS A 120 -17.20 12.46 23.02
CA LYS A 120 -18.62 12.34 22.67
C LYS A 120 -18.89 11.44 21.48
N TYR A 121 -17.89 11.18 20.65
CA TYR A 121 -17.93 10.33 19.47
C TYR A 121 -17.26 8.97 19.67
N GLY A 122 -16.67 8.74 20.85
CA GLY A 122 -15.90 7.53 21.13
C GLY A 122 -16.68 6.25 20.87
N PHE A 123 -16.02 5.27 20.29
CA PHE A 123 -16.58 3.95 20.02
C PHE A 123 -15.48 2.87 20.09
N SER A 124 -15.87 1.64 20.46
CA SER A 124 -14.96 0.48 20.50
C SER A 124 -13.61 0.80 21.15
N ILE A 125 -12.50 0.55 20.46
CA ILE A 125 -11.14 0.81 20.92
C ILE A 125 -10.67 2.25 20.64
N TRP A 126 -11.54 3.12 20.14
CA TRP A 126 -11.34 4.56 19.99
C TRP A 126 -12.20 5.34 20.98
N PRO A 127 -11.87 5.30 22.30
CA PRO A 127 -12.75 5.86 23.34
C PRO A 127 -12.80 7.39 23.32
N GLY A 128 -11.81 8.05 22.75
CA GLY A 128 -11.61 9.49 22.89
C GLY A 128 -11.31 9.89 24.33
N GLY A 129 -11.33 11.19 24.60
CA GLY A 129 -10.90 11.71 25.91
C GLY A 129 -9.38 11.69 26.08
N ASN A 130 -8.92 11.93 27.31
CA ASN A 130 -7.50 11.85 27.62
C ASN A 130 -7.03 10.39 27.74
N ALA A 131 -5.83 10.13 27.26
CA ALA A 131 -5.15 8.88 27.52
C ALA A 131 -4.85 8.72 29.02
N THR A 132 -4.68 7.48 29.45
CA THR A 132 -4.27 7.15 30.82
C THR A 132 -2.94 6.39 30.76
N ASN A 133 -1.98 6.76 31.61
CA ASN A 133 -0.77 5.97 31.78
C ASN A 133 -1.15 4.60 32.37
N PRO A 134 -0.94 3.50 31.64
CA PRO A 134 -1.41 2.18 32.09
C PRO A 134 -0.66 1.61 33.29
N PHE A 135 0.49 2.19 33.65
CA PHE A 135 1.34 1.70 34.76
C PHE A 135 0.99 2.34 36.10
N ILE A 136 0.50 3.58 36.08
CA ILE A 136 0.24 4.36 37.34
C ILE A 136 -1.20 4.88 37.41
N ASN A 137 -2.00 4.65 36.34
CA ASN A 137 -3.40 5.05 36.26
C ASN A 137 -3.63 6.57 36.37
N GLU A 138 -2.71 7.37 35.83
CA GLU A 138 -2.82 8.83 35.81
C GLU A 138 -3.24 9.29 34.41
N SER A 139 -4.12 10.29 34.36
CA SER A 139 -4.55 10.93 33.10
C SER A 139 -3.38 11.68 32.48
N LEU A 140 -3.19 11.52 31.17
CA LEU A 140 -2.13 12.15 30.40
C LEU A 140 -2.68 13.36 29.64
N PRO A 141 -1.92 14.47 29.57
CA PRO A 141 -2.28 15.58 28.68
C PRO A 141 -2.15 15.14 27.22
N TYR A 142 -3.02 15.69 26.36
CA TYR A 142 -2.89 15.52 24.91
C TYR A 142 -1.90 16.56 24.38
N THR A 143 -0.74 16.10 23.90
CA THR A 143 0.32 16.98 23.38
C THR A 143 -0.15 17.70 22.10
N GLY A 144 -0.08 19.02 22.11
CA GLY A 144 -0.54 19.86 21.01
C GLY A 144 -2.06 20.10 21.01
N TYR A 145 -2.74 19.91 22.16
CA TYR A 145 -4.17 20.16 22.29
C TYR A 145 -4.56 21.60 21.98
N VAL A 146 -5.61 21.72 21.21
CA VAL A 146 -6.34 22.98 20.95
C VAL A 146 -7.82 22.68 21.23
N PRO A 147 -8.53 23.49 22.06
CA PRO A 147 -9.93 23.28 22.32
C PRO A 147 -10.77 23.42 21.04
N LEU A 148 -11.63 22.44 20.77
CA LEU A 148 -12.53 22.42 19.61
C LEU A 148 -13.99 22.45 20.08
N THR A 149 -14.84 23.11 19.35
CA THR A 149 -16.30 23.04 19.59
C THR A 149 -16.84 21.69 19.13
N ASP A 150 -16.40 21.24 17.95
CA ASP A 150 -16.77 19.95 17.39
C ASP A 150 -15.57 19.29 16.68
N TYR A 151 -15.13 18.14 17.17
CA TYR A 151 -13.99 17.42 16.62
C TYR A 151 -14.13 17.11 15.13
N VAL A 152 -15.30 16.70 14.68
CA VAL A 152 -15.53 16.32 13.28
C VAL A 152 -15.43 17.54 12.37
N THR A 153 -16.13 18.62 12.72
CA THR A 153 -16.18 19.83 11.92
C THR A 153 -14.90 20.66 12.00
N ASP A 154 -14.31 20.75 13.21
CA ASP A 154 -13.20 21.69 13.47
C ASP A 154 -11.84 21.06 13.30
N LYS A 155 -11.76 19.71 13.17
CA LYS A 155 -10.49 18.98 12.98
C LYS A 155 -10.51 18.07 11.75
N ILE A 156 -11.40 17.06 11.68
CA ILE A 156 -11.39 16.08 10.56
C ILE A 156 -11.58 16.80 9.21
N VAL A 157 -12.55 17.70 9.10
CA VAL A 157 -12.81 18.39 7.84
C VAL A 157 -11.62 19.26 7.41
N PRO A 158 -11.05 20.15 8.24
CA PRO A 158 -9.85 20.90 7.88
C PRO A 158 -8.63 20.04 7.54
N GLU A 159 -8.44 18.90 8.21
CA GLU A 159 -7.36 17.96 7.90
C GLU A 159 -7.51 17.37 6.50
N MET A 160 -8.71 16.88 6.15
CA MET A 160 -8.98 16.32 4.83
C MET A 160 -8.91 17.38 3.72
N ASP A 161 -9.43 18.58 3.95
CA ASP A 161 -9.36 19.69 3.00
C ASP A 161 -7.89 20.07 2.73
N THR A 162 -7.08 20.18 3.77
CA THR A 162 -5.64 20.49 3.65
C THR A 162 -4.92 19.43 2.81
N LEU A 163 -5.18 18.13 3.05
CA LEU A 163 -4.60 17.05 2.27
C LEU A 163 -5.04 17.09 0.80
N ALA A 164 -6.31 17.37 0.54
CA ALA A 164 -6.86 17.52 -0.81
C ALA A 164 -6.20 18.70 -1.56
N GLU A 165 -5.98 19.82 -0.88
CA GLU A 165 -5.35 21.02 -1.44
C GLU A 165 -3.86 20.85 -1.76
N MET A 166 -3.15 19.94 -1.04
CA MET A 166 -1.77 19.56 -1.38
C MET A 166 -1.68 18.80 -2.70
N GLY A 167 -2.82 18.33 -3.25
CA GLY A 167 -2.88 17.62 -4.51
C GLY A 167 -2.94 16.11 -4.37
N THR A 168 -3.52 15.62 -3.28
CA THR A 168 -3.88 14.21 -3.11
C THR A 168 -4.74 13.72 -4.26
N GLU A 169 -4.44 12.54 -4.78
CA GLU A 169 -5.19 11.88 -5.86
C GLU A 169 -5.93 10.64 -5.35
N ILE A 170 -5.43 10.01 -4.28
CA ILE A 170 -6.09 8.87 -3.62
C ILE A 170 -6.19 9.16 -2.13
N MET A 171 -7.40 9.23 -1.60
CA MET A 171 -7.65 9.35 -0.17
C MET A 171 -7.92 7.96 0.41
N TRP A 172 -6.95 7.42 1.11
CA TRP A 172 -7.04 6.13 1.78
C TRP A 172 -7.39 6.35 3.25
N CYS A 173 -8.69 6.39 3.55
CA CYS A 173 -9.17 6.50 4.93
C CYS A 173 -9.06 5.19 5.66
N ASP A 174 -9.00 5.27 6.99
CA ASP A 174 -9.05 4.11 7.85
C ASP A 174 -10.03 4.28 9.02
N ILE A 175 -10.56 3.16 9.51
CA ILE A 175 -11.44 2.96 10.66
C ILE A 175 -12.89 3.41 10.42
N GLY A 176 -13.14 4.50 9.73
CA GLY A 176 -14.49 5.08 9.67
C GLY A 176 -14.84 5.81 10.96
N GLY A 177 -16.07 5.63 11.46
CA GLY A 177 -16.59 6.34 12.63
C GLY A 177 -17.30 7.64 12.26
N PRO A 178 -17.67 8.48 13.26
CA PRO A 178 -18.30 9.77 13.03
C PRO A 178 -17.45 10.67 12.14
N ASN A 179 -18.01 11.14 11.05
CA ASN A 179 -17.31 11.93 10.03
C ASN A 179 -18.30 12.78 9.21
N ARG A 180 -17.75 13.61 8.33
CA ARG A 180 -18.46 14.36 7.29
C ARG A 180 -17.87 14.09 5.90
N THR A 181 -17.44 12.88 5.66
CA THR A 181 -16.78 12.48 4.42
C THR A 181 -17.68 12.59 3.19
N THR A 182 -19.00 12.48 3.36
CA THR A 182 -19.95 12.68 2.25
C THR A 182 -19.87 14.09 1.69
N GLU A 183 -19.88 15.10 2.55
CA GLU A 183 -19.77 16.51 2.14
C GLU A 183 -18.38 16.80 1.56
N PHE A 184 -17.34 16.33 2.23
CA PHE A 184 -15.97 16.44 1.74
C PHE A 184 -15.82 15.80 0.35
N ALA A 185 -16.23 14.54 0.18
CA ALA A 185 -16.11 13.81 -1.07
C ALA A 185 -16.86 14.54 -2.21
N SER A 186 -18.10 15.00 -1.94
CA SER A 186 -18.88 15.75 -2.92
C SER A 186 -18.14 16.99 -3.42
N ALA A 187 -17.58 17.78 -2.50
CA ALA A 187 -16.81 18.97 -2.86
C ALA A 187 -15.51 18.63 -3.59
N TRP A 188 -14.77 17.63 -3.10
CA TRP A 188 -13.49 17.23 -3.66
C TRP A 188 -13.59 16.61 -5.06
N PHE A 189 -14.54 15.69 -5.28
CA PHE A 189 -14.79 15.10 -6.60
C PHE A 189 -15.22 16.15 -7.62
N ASN A 190 -16.14 17.07 -7.24
CA ASN A 190 -16.56 18.15 -8.14
C ASN A 190 -15.40 19.08 -8.51
N LYS A 191 -14.60 19.52 -7.52
CA LYS A 191 -13.41 20.36 -7.75
C LYS A 191 -12.37 19.63 -8.63
N ALA A 192 -12.17 18.34 -8.44
CA ALA A 192 -11.27 17.55 -9.28
C ALA A 192 -11.78 17.46 -10.73
N ALA A 193 -13.08 17.23 -10.92
CA ALA A 193 -13.70 17.21 -12.25
C ALA A 193 -13.58 18.55 -12.97
N GLU A 194 -13.83 19.67 -12.30
CA GLU A 194 -13.62 21.03 -12.84
C GLU A 194 -12.17 21.28 -13.28
N GLN A 195 -11.20 20.65 -12.60
CA GLN A 195 -9.77 20.72 -12.91
C GLN A 195 -9.32 19.65 -13.92
N ASN A 196 -10.22 18.84 -14.45
CA ASN A 196 -9.93 17.68 -15.31
C ASN A 196 -8.93 16.71 -14.64
N ARG A 197 -9.07 16.51 -13.33
CA ARG A 197 -8.28 15.56 -12.53
C ARG A 197 -9.14 14.39 -12.12
N GLN A 198 -8.51 13.21 -12.01
CA GLN A 198 -9.14 12.03 -11.43
C GLN A 198 -8.68 11.88 -9.99
N VAL A 199 -9.62 11.62 -9.08
CA VAL A 199 -9.37 11.33 -7.69
C VAL A 199 -10.24 10.16 -7.24
N VAL A 200 -9.78 9.38 -6.28
CA VAL A 200 -10.49 8.20 -5.78
C VAL A 200 -10.39 8.09 -4.25
N MET A 201 -11.37 7.40 -3.66
CA MET A 201 -11.43 7.10 -2.22
C MET A 201 -11.67 5.61 -2.00
N ASN A 202 -11.06 5.04 -0.95
CA ASN A 202 -11.35 3.66 -0.55
C ASN A 202 -12.68 3.55 0.24
N ALA A 203 -13.16 2.32 0.41
CA ALA A 203 -14.43 2.03 1.10
C ALA A 203 -14.41 2.34 2.61
N ARG A 204 -13.26 2.57 3.23
CA ARG A 204 -13.15 2.88 4.68
C ARG A 204 -13.42 4.35 5.02
N CYS A 205 -13.64 5.21 4.04
CA CYS A 205 -13.97 6.62 4.27
C CYS A 205 -15.39 6.87 4.77
N GLY A 206 -16.17 5.84 5.09
CA GLY A 206 -17.58 5.96 5.48
C GLY A 206 -18.55 6.12 4.29
N LEU A 207 -18.04 5.88 3.09
CA LEU A 207 -18.75 5.86 1.81
C LEU A 207 -18.51 4.49 1.15
N PRO A 208 -19.30 4.11 0.13
CA PRO A 208 -19.01 2.91 -0.65
C PRO A 208 -17.60 2.92 -1.27
N GLY A 209 -17.05 4.12 -1.53
CA GLY A 209 -15.72 4.31 -2.12
C GLY A 209 -15.60 3.75 -3.53
N ASP A 210 -14.43 3.88 -4.13
CA ASP A 210 -14.14 3.39 -5.48
C ASP A 210 -13.57 1.97 -5.47
N PHE A 211 -12.93 1.57 -4.37
CA PHE A 211 -12.32 0.26 -4.19
C PHE A 211 -12.36 -0.21 -2.73
N ASP A 212 -12.34 -1.54 -2.56
CA ASP A 212 -12.30 -2.18 -1.25
C ASP A 212 -10.86 -2.41 -0.80
N THR A 213 -10.62 -2.40 0.51
CA THR A 213 -9.27 -2.56 1.09
C THR A 213 -9.27 -3.63 2.20
N PRO A 214 -9.46 -4.92 1.85
CA PRO A 214 -9.32 -6.00 2.82
C PRO A 214 -7.86 -6.13 3.28
N GLU A 215 -7.64 -6.26 4.59
CA GLU A 215 -6.31 -6.42 5.15
C GLU A 215 -5.78 -7.82 4.93
N TYR A 216 -4.50 -7.92 4.52
CA TYR A 216 -3.78 -9.18 4.28
C TYR A 216 -4.54 -10.18 3.40
N ALA A 217 -5.54 -9.71 2.64
CA ALA A 217 -6.40 -10.58 1.87
C ALA A 217 -5.74 -11.05 0.57
N ARG A 218 -5.91 -12.32 0.29
CA ARG A 218 -5.68 -12.92 -1.03
C ARG A 218 -6.93 -13.73 -1.36
N TYR A 219 -7.62 -13.33 -2.39
CA TYR A 219 -8.83 -14.03 -2.82
C TYR A 219 -8.48 -15.24 -3.70
N ASN A 220 -9.32 -16.29 -3.60
CA ASN A 220 -9.19 -17.50 -4.43
C ASN A 220 -9.88 -17.35 -5.79
N GLY A 221 -10.41 -16.18 -6.12
CA GLY A 221 -11.11 -15.93 -7.38
C GLY A 221 -11.29 -14.46 -7.66
N VAL A 222 -11.78 -14.16 -8.87
CA VAL A 222 -12.03 -12.78 -9.33
C VAL A 222 -13.04 -12.08 -8.43
N GLN A 223 -12.70 -10.86 -8.02
CA GLN A 223 -13.62 -9.94 -7.37
C GLN A 223 -14.24 -9.01 -8.40
N VAL A 224 -15.56 -8.88 -8.37
CA VAL A 224 -16.30 -8.01 -9.32
C VAL A 224 -15.94 -6.54 -9.09
N ARG A 225 -15.88 -6.12 -7.81
CA ARG A 225 -15.46 -4.79 -7.42
C ARG A 225 -13.93 -4.70 -7.39
N LYS A 226 -13.39 -3.54 -7.76
CA LYS A 226 -11.96 -3.28 -7.56
C LYS A 226 -11.61 -3.36 -6.09
N TRP A 227 -10.47 -3.94 -5.80
CA TRP A 227 -9.96 -4.11 -4.45
C TRP A 227 -8.45 -3.91 -4.39
N GLU A 228 -7.94 -3.63 -3.23
CA GLU A 228 -6.52 -3.49 -2.98
C GLU A 228 -6.10 -4.42 -1.85
N SER A 229 -5.11 -5.24 -2.11
CA SER A 229 -4.42 -6.00 -1.06
C SER A 229 -3.32 -5.14 -0.47
N ASN A 230 -3.34 -4.92 0.83
CA ASN A 230 -2.23 -4.30 1.54
C ASN A 230 -1.45 -5.34 2.35
N LEU A 231 -0.14 -5.34 2.20
CA LEU A 231 0.79 -6.23 2.90
C LEU A 231 2.01 -5.43 3.32
N GLY A 232 2.55 -5.71 4.51
CA GLY A 232 3.86 -5.22 4.91
C GLY A 232 4.99 -6.04 4.28
N MET A 233 6.10 -5.40 3.93
CA MET A 233 7.34 -6.13 3.65
C MET A 233 7.86 -6.84 4.90
N ASP A 234 7.68 -6.21 6.06
CA ASP A 234 7.77 -6.87 7.37
C ASP A 234 6.47 -7.66 7.62
N PRO A 235 6.50 -9.01 7.75
CA PRO A 235 5.29 -9.80 7.95
C PRO A 235 4.67 -9.65 9.34
N PHE A 236 5.33 -8.96 10.26
CA PHE A 236 4.90 -8.83 11.66
C PHE A 236 4.44 -7.41 12.01
N SER A 237 4.71 -6.42 11.16
CA SER A 237 4.40 -5.02 11.46
C SER A 237 4.36 -4.17 10.19
N TYR A 238 3.39 -3.27 10.07
CA TYR A 238 3.42 -2.21 9.06
C TYR A 238 4.49 -1.14 9.40
N GLY A 239 4.62 -0.76 10.67
CA GLY A 239 5.66 0.14 11.11
C GLY A 239 7.00 -0.57 11.33
N TYR A 240 8.11 0.19 11.33
CA TYR A 240 9.44 -0.35 11.59
C TYR A 240 9.52 -1.14 12.88
N ASN A 241 9.95 -2.38 12.79
CA ASN A 241 10.21 -3.28 13.91
C ASN A 241 11.66 -3.75 13.89
N ARG A 242 12.48 -3.23 14.81
CA ARG A 242 13.91 -3.60 14.89
C ARG A 242 14.15 -5.08 15.23
N ALA A 243 13.13 -5.77 15.75
CA ALA A 243 13.25 -7.17 16.15
C ALA A 243 12.98 -8.14 14.97
N THR A 244 12.46 -7.66 13.85
CA THR A 244 12.19 -8.50 12.69
C THR A 244 13.50 -9.00 12.09
N PRO A 245 13.68 -10.34 12.00
CA PRO A 245 14.84 -10.91 11.34
C PRO A 245 14.88 -10.53 9.85
N LEU A 246 16.06 -10.17 9.33
CA LEU A 246 16.21 -9.76 7.92
C LEU A 246 15.70 -10.83 6.93
N ALA A 247 15.84 -12.10 7.25
CA ALA A 247 15.35 -13.21 6.41
C ALA A 247 13.81 -13.35 6.38
N SER A 248 13.09 -12.65 7.26
CA SER A 248 11.63 -12.68 7.32
C SER A 248 10.97 -11.68 6.36
N TYR A 249 11.69 -10.64 5.94
CA TYR A 249 11.16 -9.64 5.00
C TYR A 249 10.81 -10.28 3.65
N LEU A 250 9.70 -9.83 3.04
CA LEU A 250 9.30 -10.28 1.71
C LEU A 250 10.44 -10.04 0.71
N ASN A 251 10.85 -11.08 0.02
CA ASN A 251 11.86 -10.99 -1.03
C ASN A 251 11.25 -10.65 -2.40
N ALA A 252 12.08 -10.34 -3.39
CA ALA A 252 11.63 -9.95 -4.71
C ALA A 252 10.73 -11.00 -5.40
N SER A 253 10.98 -12.29 -5.19
CA SER A 253 10.13 -13.36 -5.73
C SER A 253 8.73 -13.30 -5.14
N SER A 254 8.62 -13.15 -3.81
CA SER A 254 7.33 -13.03 -3.13
C SER A 254 6.56 -11.77 -3.54
N ILE A 255 7.26 -10.65 -3.76
CA ILE A 255 6.64 -9.41 -4.25
C ILE A 255 6.06 -9.61 -5.65
N VAL A 256 6.85 -10.14 -6.58
CA VAL A 256 6.43 -10.37 -7.98
C VAL A 256 5.26 -11.36 -8.07
N THR A 257 5.37 -12.50 -7.40
CA THR A 257 4.31 -13.52 -7.46
C THR A 257 3.02 -13.06 -6.78
N SER A 258 3.12 -12.27 -5.69
CA SER A 258 1.95 -11.64 -5.07
C SER A 258 1.28 -10.63 -5.99
N LEU A 259 2.04 -9.76 -6.65
CA LEU A 259 1.52 -8.79 -7.60
C LEU A 259 0.73 -9.49 -8.71
N ILE A 260 1.31 -10.52 -9.35
CA ILE A 260 0.67 -11.27 -10.41
C ILE A 260 -0.63 -11.94 -9.92
N ASP A 261 -0.59 -12.58 -8.76
CA ASP A 261 -1.76 -13.23 -8.18
C ASP A 261 -2.90 -12.24 -7.93
N ILE A 262 -2.60 -11.08 -7.36
CA ILE A 262 -3.58 -10.04 -7.04
C ILE A 262 -4.20 -9.43 -8.31
N ILE A 263 -3.39 -9.05 -9.30
CA ILE A 263 -3.91 -8.42 -10.51
C ILE A 263 -4.73 -9.37 -11.36
N SER A 264 -4.39 -10.68 -11.39
CA SER A 264 -5.19 -11.69 -12.09
C SER A 264 -6.61 -11.86 -11.53
N LYS A 265 -6.87 -11.34 -10.33
CA LYS A 265 -8.15 -11.40 -9.61
C LYS A 265 -8.85 -10.04 -9.48
N ASN A 266 -8.54 -9.10 -10.38
CA ASN A 266 -9.06 -7.72 -10.40
C ASN A 266 -8.57 -6.83 -9.26
N GLY A 267 -7.49 -7.23 -8.60
CA GLY A 267 -6.92 -6.53 -7.47
C GLY A 267 -5.83 -5.53 -7.84
N ASN A 268 -5.45 -4.74 -6.86
CA ASN A 268 -4.31 -3.85 -6.86
C ASN A 268 -3.42 -4.17 -5.65
N PHE A 269 -2.11 -3.99 -5.75
CA PHE A 269 -1.18 -4.36 -4.70
C PHE A 269 -0.54 -3.12 -4.07
N LEU A 270 -0.83 -2.90 -2.79
CA LEU A 270 -0.17 -1.90 -1.95
C LEU A 270 0.82 -2.62 -1.02
N LEU A 271 2.11 -2.35 -1.21
CA LEU A 271 3.19 -2.94 -0.41
C LEU A 271 3.76 -1.88 0.52
N ASP A 272 3.65 -2.13 1.82
CA ASP A 272 4.07 -1.21 2.85
C ASP A 272 5.54 -1.40 3.25
N VAL A 273 6.21 -0.31 3.55
CA VAL A 273 7.55 -0.24 4.14
C VAL A 273 7.51 0.52 5.45
N GLY A 274 8.28 0.08 6.44
CA GLY A 274 8.35 0.68 7.77
C GLY A 274 9.60 1.54 7.96
N PRO A 275 9.59 2.86 7.69
CA PRO A 275 10.75 3.70 7.90
C PRO A 275 11.13 3.82 9.38
N THR A 276 12.42 3.94 9.64
CA THR A 276 12.94 4.25 10.97
C THR A 276 12.64 5.70 11.37
N ALA A 277 12.78 6.03 12.66
CA ALA A 277 12.49 7.37 13.18
C ALA A 277 13.37 8.49 12.60
N ASN A 278 14.51 8.14 12.00
CA ASN A 278 15.35 9.12 11.28
C ASN A 278 14.97 9.26 9.79
N GLY A 279 13.97 8.51 9.30
CA GLY A 279 13.48 8.61 7.93
C GLY A 279 14.14 7.65 6.92
N THR A 280 14.90 6.66 7.38
CA THR A 280 15.53 5.68 6.49
C THR A 280 14.61 4.48 6.27
N ILE A 281 14.35 4.10 5.03
CA ILE A 281 13.82 2.78 4.67
C ILE A 281 14.98 1.79 4.75
N VAL A 282 14.80 0.67 5.44
CA VAL A 282 15.91 -0.26 5.71
C VAL A 282 16.43 -0.92 4.44
N ASP A 283 17.74 -1.19 4.40
CA ASP A 283 18.43 -1.63 3.19
C ASP A 283 17.85 -2.89 2.54
N ILE A 284 17.38 -3.84 3.35
CA ILE A 284 16.78 -5.08 2.84
C ILE A 284 15.48 -4.83 2.07
N GLU A 285 14.64 -3.90 2.54
CA GLU A 285 13.43 -3.48 1.84
C GLU A 285 13.78 -2.79 0.53
N GLN A 286 14.71 -1.82 0.56
CA GLN A 286 15.18 -1.12 -0.64
C GLN A 286 15.73 -2.09 -1.69
N GLN A 287 16.55 -3.07 -1.26
CA GLN A 287 17.13 -4.07 -2.15
C GLN A 287 16.06 -4.91 -2.83
N HIS A 288 15.12 -5.45 -2.06
CA HIS A 288 14.07 -6.32 -2.60
C HIS A 288 13.09 -5.56 -3.50
N LEU A 289 12.76 -4.31 -3.16
CA LEU A 289 11.95 -3.43 -4.00
C LEU A 289 12.61 -3.18 -5.36
N ARG A 290 13.89 -2.80 -5.39
CA ARG A 290 14.61 -2.58 -6.65
C ARG A 290 14.73 -3.86 -7.49
N GLN A 291 14.97 -5.00 -6.85
CA GLN A 291 15.03 -6.30 -7.55
C GLN A 291 13.67 -6.66 -8.17
N ALA A 292 12.58 -6.52 -7.42
CA ALA A 292 11.23 -6.73 -7.95
C ALA A 292 10.91 -5.74 -9.07
N GLY A 293 11.27 -4.47 -8.89
CA GLY A 293 11.04 -3.40 -9.87
C GLY A 293 11.74 -3.62 -11.21
N LEU A 294 12.93 -4.21 -11.22
CA LEU A 294 13.59 -4.60 -12.47
C LEU A 294 12.75 -5.60 -13.26
N TRP A 295 12.17 -6.59 -12.56
CA TRP A 295 11.28 -7.56 -13.19
C TRP A 295 9.98 -6.90 -13.66
N ILE A 296 9.31 -6.12 -12.79
CA ILE A 296 8.04 -5.44 -13.08
C ILE A 296 8.18 -4.55 -14.32
N LYS A 297 9.24 -3.75 -14.39
CA LYS A 297 9.48 -2.85 -15.52
C LYS A 297 9.73 -3.60 -16.84
N SER A 298 10.42 -4.73 -16.80
CA SER A 298 10.65 -5.56 -18.01
C SER A 298 9.40 -6.32 -18.47
N HIS A 299 8.39 -6.49 -17.61
CA HIS A 299 7.13 -7.17 -17.87
C HIS A 299 5.92 -6.24 -17.86
N ALA A 300 6.15 -4.93 -17.97
CA ALA A 300 5.15 -3.88 -17.76
C ALA A 300 3.87 -4.07 -18.60
N GLU A 301 3.99 -4.53 -19.87
CA GLU A 301 2.85 -4.77 -20.75
C GLU A 301 1.89 -5.85 -20.24
N ALA A 302 2.38 -6.83 -19.47
CA ALA A 302 1.58 -7.91 -18.91
C ALA A 302 1.05 -7.62 -17.50
N ILE A 303 1.50 -6.51 -16.87
CA ILE A 303 1.15 -6.09 -15.52
C ILE A 303 0.23 -4.88 -15.54
N PHE A 304 0.64 -3.79 -16.24
CA PHE A 304 -0.11 -2.55 -16.26
C PHE A 304 -1.11 -2.50 -17.41
N ASN A 305 -2.23 -1.79 -17.22
CA ASN A 305 -3.33 -1.68 -18.19
C ASN A 305 -3.91 -3.05 -18.60
N THR A 306 -3.82 -4.03 -17.72
CA THR A 306 -4.42 -5.35 -17.84
C THR A 306 -5.62 -5.51 -16.93
N THR A 307 -6.44 -6.51 -17.22
CA THR A 307 -7.53 -6.96 -16.37
C THR A 307 -7.50 -8.48 -16.23
N TYR A 308 -8.33 -9.02 -15.37
CA TYR A 308 -8.45 -10.45 -15.17
C TYR A 308 -9.04 -11.16 -16.40
N TRP A 309 -8.69 -12.42 -16.58
CA TRP A 309 -9.36 -13.28 -17.56
C TRP A 309 -10.72 -13.74 -17.02
N PHE A 310 -11.79 -13.39 -17.73
CA PHE A 310 -13.17 -13.58 -17.27
C PHE A 310 -13.63 -15.04 -17.23
N VAL A 311 -12.91 -15.98 -17.88
CA VAL A 311 -13.21 -17.43 -17.86
C VAL A 311 -12.65 -18.07 -16.61
N THR A 312 -11.38 -17.82 -16.32
CA THR A 312 -10.69 -18.21 -15.08
C THR A 312 -9.47 -17.32 -14.84
N PRO A 313 -9.22 -16.87 -13.59
CA PRO A 313 -8.03 -16.07 -13.29
C PRO A 313 -6.76 -16.92 -13.19
N GLU A 314 -6.90 -18.24 -13.06
CA GLU A 314 -5.79 -19.12 -12.71
C GLU A 314 -5.99 -20.56 -13.20
N GLU A 315 -4.90 -21.32 -13.29
CA GLU A 315 -4.89 -22.75 -13.45
C GLU A 315 -3.91 -23.39 -12.45
N GLY A 316 -4.46 -24.15 -11.51
CA GLY A 316 -3.68 -24.70 -10.40
C GLY A 316 -3.02 -23.62 -9.54
N GLU A 317 -1.98 -24.00 -8.82
CA GLU A 317 -1.29 -23.08 -7.90
C GLU A 317 -0.37 -22.09 -8.59
N ASN A 318 0.14 -22.43 -9.77
CA ASN A 318 1.30 -21.78 -10.35
C ASN A 318 1.03 -20.98 -11.62
N ILE A 319 -0.18 -20.99 -12.18
CA ILE A 319 -0.50 -20.26 -13.41
C ILE A 319 -1.53 -19.17 -13.11
N ARG A 320 -1.31 -17.99 -13.68
CA ARG A 320 -2.24 -16.85 -13.62
C ARG A 320 -2.47 -16.30 -15.03
N PHE A 321 -3.62 -15.69 -15.24
CA PHE A 321 -4.01 -15.14 -16.52
C PHE A 321 -4.41 -13.66 -16.38
N THR A 322 -3.91 -12.84 -17.30
CA THR A 322 -4.37 -11.46 -17.47
C THR A 322 -4.62 -11.18 -18.94
N ILE A 323 -5.40 -10.14 -19.23
CA ILE A 323 -5.66 -9.70 -20.60
C ILE A 323 -5.47 -8.19 -20.72
N SER A 324 -5.06 -7.77 -21.89
CA SER A 324 -5.15 -6.39 -22.37
C SER A 324 -6.07 -6.31 -23.60
N PRO A 325 -6.36 -5.12 -24.15
CA PRO A 325 -7.09 -5.02 -25.42
C PRO A 325 -6.46 -5.79 -26.58
N ASP A 326 -5.13 -5.96 -26.56
CA ASP A 326 -4.35 -6.48 -27.69
C ASP A 326 -3.76 -7.87 -27.46
N ALA A 327 -3.89 -8.43 -26.24
CA ALA A 327 -3.23 -9.69 -25.91
C ALA A 327 -3.78 -10.41 -24.67
N PHE A 328 -3.55 -11.71 -24.66
CA PHE A 328 -3.71 -12.59 -23.50
C PHE A 328 -2.33 -12.95 -22.96
N TYR A 329 -2.19 -12.95 -21.63
CA TYR A 329 -0.93 -13.25 -20.93
C TYR A 329 -1.08 -14.46 -20.02
N ILE A 330 -0.11 -15.37 -20.11
CA ILE A 330 0.06 -16.55 -19.26
C ILE A 330 1.24 -16.28 -18.36
N HIS A 331 1.02 -16.26 -17.06
CA HIS A 331 2.07 -16.06 -16.04
C HIS A 331 2.34 -17.38 -15.33
N SER A 332 3.56 -17.88 -15.42
CA SER A 332 4.01 -19.02 -14.61
C SER A 332 4.78 -18.49 -13.40
N LEU A 333 4.24 -18.71 -12.20
CA LEU A 333 4.81 -18.28 -10.92
C LEU A 333 6.00 -19.13 -10.47
N VAL A 334 6.27 -20.20 -11.20
CA VAL A 334 7.41 -21.09 -10.98
C VAL A 334 8.16 -21.30 -12.28
N LYS A 335 9.44 -21.64 -12.17
CA LYS A 335 10.28 -21.92 -13.34
C LYS A 335 9.66 -23.04 -14.19
N PRO A 336 9.27 -22.76 -15.45
CA PRO A 336 8.64 -23.77 -16.30
C PRO A 336 9.63 -24.89 -16.64
N SER A 337 9.10 -26.12 -16.71
CA SER A 337 9.79 -27.27 -17.28
C SER A 337 9.87 -27.13 -18.82
N SER A 338 10.44 -28.13 -19.49
CA SER A 338 10.52 -28.13 -20.97
C SER A 338 9.15 -28.10 -21.67
N THR A 339 8.08 -28.41 -20.95
CA THR A 339 6.70 -28.35 -21.44
C THR A 339 5.80 -27.76 -20.37
N LEU A 340 5.11 -26.68 -20.71
CA LEU A 340 4.05 -26.08 -19.89
C LEU A 340 2.71 -26.46 -20.51
N THR A 341 1.96 -27.34 -19.85
CA THR A 341 0.64 -27.78 -20.31
C THR A 341 -0.45 -26.96 -19.63
N LEU A 342 -1.40 -26.47 -20.43
CA LEU A 342 -2.56 -25.70 -19.98
C LEU A 342 -3.84 -26.39 -20.42
N SER A 343 -4.72 -26.65 -19.48
CA SER A 343 -6.03 -27.31 -19.68
C SER A 343 -7.18 -26.31 -19.72
N SER A 344 -6.95 -25.11 -19.20
CA SER A 344 -7.94 -24.02 -19.24
C SER A 344 -8.22 -23.58 -20.69
N PRO A 345 -9.46 -23.14 -21.00
CA PRO A 345 -9.83 -22.68 -22.34
C PRO A 345 -9.23 -21.30 -22.64
N ILE A 346 -7.96 -21.26 -22.97
CA ILE A 346 -7.28 -20.02 -23.34
C ILE A 346 -7.52 -19.65 -24.80
N PRO A 347 -7.46 -18.37 -25.19
CA PRO A 347 -7.79 -17.89 -26.54
C PRO A 347 -6.63 -18.10 -27.52
N TRP A 348 -6.18 -19.34 -27.69
CA TRP A 348 -5.18 -19.71 -28.68
C TRP A 348 -5.78 -20.61 -29.75
N VAL A 349 -5.56 -20.29 -30.99
CA VAL A 349 -5.92 -21.12 -32.14
C VAL A 349 -4.69 -21.56 -32.93
N ASP A 350 -4.83 -22.65 -33.69
CA ASP A 350 -3.71 -23.18 -34.49
C ASP A 350 -3.19 -22.14 -35.49
N GLY A 351 -1.92 -21.79 -35.36
CA GLY A 351 -1.27 -20.77 -36.15
C GLY A 351 -0.97 -19.47 -35.41
N ASP A 352 -1.55 -19.26 -34.25
CA ASP A 352 -1.21 -18.10 -33.41
C ASP A 352 0.22 -18.21 -32.87
N SER A 353 0.90 -17.06 -32.88
CA SER A 353 2.23 -16.95 -32.31
C SER A 353 2.17 -16.73 -30.79
N VAL A 354 2.93 -17.51 -30.03
CA VAL A 354 3.15 -17.28 -28.61
C VAL A 354 4.57 -16.78 -28.40
N THR A 355 4.73 -15.68 -27.67
CA THR A 355 6.05 -15.07 -27.43
C THR A 355 6.33 -14.88 -25.95
N VAL A 356 7.61 -14.86 -25.59
CA VAL A 356 8.08 -14.53 -24.23
C VAL A 356 7.98 -13.04 -23.99
N VAL A 357 7.46 -12.64 -22.83
CA VAL A 357 7.46 -11.25 -22.35
C VAL A 357 8.53 -11.09 -21.26
N GLY A 358 9.35 -10.06 -21.41
CA GLY A 358 10.38 -9.71 -20.43
C GLY A 358 11.60 -10.63 -20.42
N GLY A 359 12.49 -10.39 -19.47
CA GLY A 359 13.72 -11.15 -19.30
C GLY A 359 14.68 -11.08 -20.49
N LYS A 360 15.66 -11.99 -20.52
CA LYS A 360 16.67 -12.04 -21.57
C LYS A 360 16.15 -12.57 -22.90
N MET A 361 15.02 -13.26 -22.86
CA MET A 361 14.42 -13.94 -24.03
C MET A 361 13.16 -13.25 -24.54
N HIS A 362 12.95 -11.97 -24.17
CA HIS A 362 11.81 -11.19 -24.64
C HIS A 362 11.65 -11.27 -26.18
N GLY A 363 10.41 -11.49 -26.65
CA GLY A 363 10.07 -11.62 -28.05
C GLY A 363 10.38 -12.99 -28.68
N THR A 364 11.03 -13.90 -27.97
CA THR A 364 11.27 -15.26 -28.48
C THR A 364 9.97 -16.02 -28.69
N VAL A 365 9.80 -16.60 -29.88
CA VAL A 365 8.64 -17.44 -30.19
C VAL A 365 8.75 -18.77 -29.46
N VAL A 366 7.66 -19.17 -28.81
CA VAL A 366 7.52 -20.44 -28.10
C VAL A 366 6.60 -21.35 -28.93
N PRO A 367 7.07 -22.53 -29.39
CA PRO A 367 6.21 -23.47 -30.09
C PRO A 367 5.07 -23.97 -29.21
N VAL A 368 3.88 -24.06 -29.81
CA VAL A 368 2.66 -24.52 -29.10
C VAL A 368 2.01 -25.64 -29.89
N HIS A 369 1.55 -26.65 -29.20
CA HIS A 369 0.85 -27.79 -29.80
C HIS A 369 -0.47 -28.06 -29.05
N ARG A 370 -1.51 -28.39 -29.79
CA ARG A 370 -2.76 -28.90 -29.20
C ARG A 370 -2.62 -30.39 -28.95
N LEU A 371 -2.98 -30.78 -27.73
CA LEU A 371 -2.98 -32.17 -27.31
C LEU A 371 -4.33 -32.84 -27.63
N ASN A 372 -4.37 -34.21 -27.64
CA ASN A 372 -5.56 -34.97 -27.99
C ASN A 372 -6.74 -34.75 -27.03
N ASN A 373 -6.48 -34.32 -25.80
CA ASN A 373 -7.49 -33.99 -24.79
C ASN A 373 -7.99 -32.51 -24.87
N GLY A 374 -7.55 -31.75 -25.87
CA GLY A 374 -7.92 -30.35 -26.06
C GLY A 374 -7.04 -29.33 -25.35
N SER A 375 -6.18 -29.78 -24.42
CA SER A 375 -5.17 -28.91 -23.76
C SER A 375 -4.14 -28.40 -24.77
N ILE A 376 -3.42 -27.35 -24.42
CA ILE A 376 -2.26 -26.89 -25.19
C ILE A 376 -0.96 -27.11 -24.40
N ALA A 377 0.11 -27.33 -25.14
CA ALA A 377 1.45 -27.50 -24.58
C ALA A 377 2.41 -26.46 -25.21
N LEU A 378 2.94 -25.57 -24.39
CA LEU A 378 4.03 -24.65 -24.74
C LEU A 378 5.35 -25.41 -24.58
N ILE A 379 6.17 -25.44 -25.61
CA ILE A 379 7.49 -26.08 -25.60
C ILE A 379 8.53 -25.03 -25.20
N VAL A 380 8.90 -25.04 -23.93
CA VAL A 380 9.79 -24.06 -23.32
C VAL A 380 11.23 -24.54 -23.42
N SER A 381 12.07 -23.81 -24.17
CA SER A 381 13.50 -24.15 -24.27
C SER A 381 14.23 -23.90 -22.96
N LYS A 382 15.42 -24.50 -22.82
CA LYS A 382 16.27 -24.26 -21.63
C LYS A 382 16.69 -22.79 -21.52
N GLU A 383 16.92 -22.13 -22.63
CA GLU A 383 17.28 -20.72 -22.71
C GLU A 383 16.14 -19.83 -22.22
N VAL A 384 14.89 -20.08 -22.65
CA VAL A 384 13.69 -19.38 -22.17
C VAL A 384 13.52 -19.60 -20.67
N SER A 385 13.59 -20.87 -20.23
CA SER A 385 13.45 -21.21 -18.80
C SER A 385 14.56 -20.62 -17.93
N ALA A 386 15.77 -20.41 -18.45
CA ALA A 386 16.90 -19.77 -17.78
C ALA A 386 16.96 -18.24 -17.99
N GLY A 387 16.15 -17.70 -18.89
CA GLY A 387 16.19 -16.30 -19.34
C GLY A 387 15.51 -15.32 -18.40
N ASP A 388 14.79 -15.83 -17.40
CA ASP A 388 14.07 -15.02 -16.44
C ASP A 388 14.19 -15.55 -15.01
N GLN A 389 13.64 -14.81 -14.05
CA GLN A 389 13.60 -15.14 -12.63
C GLN A 389 12.26 -14.68 -12.02
N TYR A 390 11.87 -15.24 -10.90
CA TYR A 390 10.65 -14.97 -10.13
C TYR A 390 9.38 -15.47 -10.80
N ALA A 391 9.08 -15.05 -12.05
CA ALA A 391 7.97 -15.52 -12.85
C ALA A 391 8.30 -15.42 -14.34
N TRP A 392 7.61 -16.22 -15.17
CA TRP A 392 7.77 -16.29 -16.63
C TRP A 392 6.46 -15.94 -17.31
N VAL A 393 6.50 -15.07 -18.30
CA VAL A 393 5.31 -14.57 -18.96
C VAL A 393 5.32 -14.88 -20.44
N PHE A 394 4.19 -15.40 -20.94
CA PHE A 394 3.97 -15.71 -22.33
C PHE A 394 2.76 -14.91 -22.85
N LYS A 395 2.88 -14.38 -24.07
CA LYS A 395 1.89 -13.53 -24.72
C LYS A 395 1.30 -14.22 -25.93
N ILE A 396 -0.03 -14.19 -26.05
CA ILE A 396 -0.80 -14.53 -27.23
C ILE A 396 -1.40 -13.21 -27.72
N PRO A 397 -0.98 -12.63 -28.85
CA PRO A 397 -1.60 -11.44 -29.41
C PRO A 397 -2.98 -11.77 -29.99
N TYR A 398 -3.88 -10.79 -30.01
CA TYR A 398 -5.19 -10.89 -30.69
C TYR A 398 -5.11 -10.37 -32.10
#